data_e9094ec3db40edafe1ddd25d5a78895a
#
_entry.id   e9094ec3db40edafe1ddd25d5a78895a
#
_cell.length_a   1.000
_cell.length_b   1.000
_cell.length_c   1.000
_cell.angle_alpha   90.00
_cell.angle_beta   90.00
_cell.angle_gamma   90.00
#
_symmetry.space_group_name_H-M   'P 1'
#
loop_
_entity.id
_entity.type
_entity.pdbx_description
1 polymer ?
#
loop_
_entity_poly.entity_id
_entity_poly.type
_entity_poly.pdbx_seq_one_letter_code
_entity_poly.pdbx_strand_id
1 'polypeptide(L)'
;MSAPDIRSAKRPDPDQPMVDVADYVVDYPIESAEAYDTARYMLLDSLATALMAMKFPECVKHLGPVVPGANLPGGARVPGTSHELDPMQAAFAIGTQIRWLDFNDTWLAAEWGHPSDNLGSILAVADYLSRKAEREGGRPMTVRDVLTYAIKAHEIQGCYALKNSFNRVGQDHVILVRLASTAVATAMLGGSREQIVTAISHSWIDNGALRTYRHAPNTGPRKSWAAGDACRRAVTHAINAVYRGVVGYPSALSAKTWGYYDVAFKGNEFQFERPFGSYVMENVLFKISFPAEFHAQTAVECAMQLHGAVAGRIDQIEQVVIETQQAGLRIIDKTGPLANYADRDHCIQYMVAVPLIFGRLTADDYNDEVAADPRIDALRAKTVVSENPRFTQDYFDPEKRYIGNSVQVFFKDGSSTEKVSIDFPIGHRRRRAEGIPVLLKKFEAAMRSQLPSHRVKTILNATADPVKLDAMPIHEFLGFFTL
;
A
#
# COMPACT_ATOMS: atom_id res chain seq x y z
N MET A 1 16.39 24.31 -29.69
CA MET A 1 17.32 23.16 -29.67
C MET A 1 17.01 22.30 -30.92
N SER A 2 18.03 21.88 -31.66
CA SER A 2 17.83 20.97 -32.81
C SER A 2 17.34 19.62 -32.30
N ALA A 3 16.41 18.99 -33.01
CA ALA A 3 15.94 17.65 -32.68
C ALA A 3 17.15 16.68 -32.59
N PRO A 4 17.18 15.78 -31.57
CA PRO A 4 18.28 14.84 -31.44
C PRO A 4 18.39 13.96 -32.68
N ASP A 5 19.61 13.76 -33.17
CA ASP A 5 19.86 12.85 -34.31
C ASP A 5 19.62 11.41 -33.82
N ILE A 6 18.48 10.83 -34.20
CA ILE A 6 18.07 9.46 -33.83
C ILE A 6 19.05 8.38 -34.34
N ARG A 7 19.99 8.73 -35.22
CA ARG A 7 21.04 7.81 -35.72
C ARG A 7 22.31 7.86 -34.88
N SER A 8 22.41 8.84 -33.95
CA SER A 8 23.59 8.98 -33.09
C SER A 8 23.61 7.90 -32.03
N ALA A 9 24.72 7.18 -31.91
CA ALA A 9 24.98 6.24 -30.82
C ALA A 9 25.52 6.92 -29.55
N LYS A 10 25.67 8.25 -29.55
CA LYS A 10 26.10 9.01 -28.37
C LYS A 10 25.01 8.95 -27.29
N ARG A 11 25.35 8.37 -26.13
CA ARG A 11 24.44 8.34 -24.98
C ARG A 11 24.26 9.75 -24.41
N PRO A 12 23.02 10.17 -24.15
CA PRO A 12 22.76 11.42 -23.42
C PRO A 12 23.10 11.27 -21.93
N ASP A 13 23.06 12.39 -21.20
CA ASP A 13 23.04 12.33 -19.74
C ASP A 13 21.74 11.64 -19.26
N PRO A 14 21.75 11.02 -18.06
CA PRO A 14 20.55 10.39 -17.52
C PRO A 14 19.42 11.40 -17.29
N ASP A 15 18.18 10.94 -17.51
CA ASP A 15 16.95 11.70 -17.23
C ASP A 15 16.96 12.20 -15.78
N GLN A 16 16.75 13.49 -15.58
CA GLN A 16 16.88 14.16 -14.28
C GLN A 16 16.02 13.50 -13.18
N PRO A 17 14.76 13.08 -13.40
CA PRO A 17 13.99 12.41 -12.36
C PRO A 17 14.61 11.11 -11.84
N MET A 18 15.43 10.41 -12.63
CA MET A 18 16.15 9.23 -12.16
C MET A 18 17.38 9.62 -11.31
N VAL A 19 18.06 10.70 -11.68
CA VAL A 19 19.19 11.25 -10.92
C VAL A 19 18.71 11.77 -9.57
N ASP A 20 17.63 12.56 -9.54
CA ASP A 20 17.05 13.13 -8.31
C ASP A 20 16.67 12.03 -7.30
N VAL A 21 16.12 10.92 -7.78
CA VAL A 21 15.82 9.77 -6.91
C VAL A 21 17.09 9.13 -6.36
N ALA A 22 18.13 8.96 -7.20
CA ALA A 22 19.39 8.37 -6.75
C ALA A 22 20.11 9.28 -5.72
N ASP A 23 20.15 10.59 -5.97
CA ASP A 23 20.71 11.59 -5.07
C ASP A 23 19.99 11.60 -3.73
N TYR A 24 18.65 11.59 -3.75
CA TYR A 24 17.85 11.52 -2.54
C TYR A 24 18.13 10.24 -1.73
N VAL A 25 18.19 9.10 -2.39
CA VAL A 25 18.42 7.81 -1.69
C VAL A 25 19.82 7.75 -1.06
N VAL A 26 20.82 8.28 -1.73
CA VAL A 26 22.22 8.24 -1.26
C VAL A 26 22.48 9.31 -0.21
N ASP A 27 22.14 10.56 -0.52
CA ASP A 27 22.70 11.71 0.20
C ASP A 27 21.74 12.34 1.22
N TYR A 28 20.42 12.16 1.06
CA TYR A 28 19.47 12.85 1.93
C TYR A 28 19.37 12.19 3.33
N PRO A 29 19.74 12.91 4.42
CA PRO A 29 19.54 12.39 5.78
C PRO A 29 18.08 12.55 6.20
N ILE A 30 17.49 11.51 6.77
CA ILE A 30 16.16 11.61 7.40
C ILE A 30 16.36 12.09 8.84
N GLU A 31 15.91 13.30 9.14
CA GLU A 31 16.05 13.94 10.47
C GLU A 31 14.72 14.03 11.22
N SER A 32 13.58 13.92 10.52
CA SER A 32 12.25 14.07 11.11
C SER A 32 11.93 12.98 12.13
N ALA A 33 11.79 13.34 13.38
CA ALA A 33 11.33 12.44 14.45
C ALA A 33 9.92 11.94 14.18
N GLU A 34 9.02 12.81 13.67
CA GLU A 34 7.65 12.43 13.31
C GLU A 34 7.62 11.36 12.21
N ALA A 35 8.50 11.48 11.21
CA ALA A 35 8.60 10.47 10.16
C ALA A 35 9.02 9.10 10.71
N TYR A 36 9.98 9.06 11.64
CA TYR A 36 10.39 7.81 12.27
C TYR A 36 9.33 7.22 13.19
N ASP A 37 8.62 8.05 13.97
CA ASP A 37 7.52 7.59 14.80
C ASP A 37 6.40 6.98 13.93
N THR A 38 6.04 7.68 12.85
CA THR A 38 5.04 7.17 11.90
C THR A 38 5.51 5.88 11.21
N ALA A 39 6.79 5.81 10.83
CA ALA A 39 7.36 4.63 10.19
C ALA A 39 7.35 3.39 11.11
N ARG A 40 7.55 3.55 12.42
CA ARG A 40 7.38 2.45 13.40
C ARG A 40 5.95 1.93 13.40
N TYR A 41 4.96 2.82 13.48
CA TYR A 41 3.55 2.40 13.44
C TYR A 41 3.19 1.76 12.09
N MET A 42 3.71 2.30 10.98
CA MET A 42 3.52 1.73 9.65
C MET A 42 4.11 0.32 9.55
N LEU A 43 5.30 0.08 10.11
CA LEU A 43 5.91 -1.26 10.14
C LEU A 43 5.06 -2.25 10.94
N LEU A 44 4.60 -1.87 12.15
CA LEU A 44 3.77 -2.71 12.99
C LEU A 44 2.41 -3.00 12.33
N ASP A 45 1.78 -2.00 11.74
CA ASP A 45 0.51 -2.12 11.02
C ASP A 45 0.62 -3.06 9.81
N SER A 46 1.71 -2.95 9.05
CA SER A 46 1.97 -3.79 7.88
C SER A 46 2.22 -5.25 8.27
N LEU A 47 2.98 -5.50 9.35
CA LEU A 47 3.19 -6.84 9.89
C LEU A 47 1.89 -7.43 10.46
N ALA A 48 1.06 -6.61 11.11
CA ALA A 48 -0.28 -7.03 11.54
C ALA A 48 -1.11 -7.51 10.35
N THR A 49 -1.17 -6.71 9.28
CA THR A 49 -1.92 -7.04 8.07
C THR A 49 -1.38 -8.31 7.39
N ALA A 50 -0.05 -8.47 7.36
CA ALA A 50 0.60 -9.67 6.84
C ALA A 50 0.20 -10.93 7.63
N LEU A 51 0.18 -10.87 8.97
CA LEU A 51 -0.25 -11.98 9.81
C LEU A 51 -1.75 -12.29 9.66
N MET A 52 -2.60 -11.26 9.60
CA MET A 52 -4.04 -11.43 9.38
C MET A 52 -4.32 -12.13 8.04
N ALA A 53 -3.52 -11.85 7.01
CA ALA A 53 -3.64 -12.47 5.69
C ALA A 53 -3.40 -13.99 5.70
N MET A 54 -2.67 -14.51 6.69
CA MET A 54 -2.42 -15.95 6.86
C MET A 54 -3.68 -16.78 7.14
N LYS A 55 -4.77 -16.15 7.56
CA LYS A 55 -6.07 -16.81 7.72
C LYS A 55 -6.66 -17.25 6.37
N PHE A 56 -6.24 -16.66 5.25
CA PHE A 56 -6.83 -16.84 3.94
C PHE A 56 -5.98 -17.80 3.09
N PRO A 57 -6.46 -19.04 2.80
CA PRO A 57 -5.74 -20.00 1.97
C PRO A 57 -5.34 -19.43 0.61
N GLU A 58 -6.17 -18.51 0.07
CA GLU A 58 -5.91 -17.83 -1.19
C GLU A 58 -4.66 -16.93 -1.14
N CYS A 59 -4.31 -16.39 0.01
CA CYS A 59 -3.04 -15.70 0.24
C CYS A 59 -1.91 -16.71 0.42
N VAL A 60 -2.11 -17.68 1.29
CA VAL A 60 -1.06 -18.63 1.73
C VAL A 60 -0.43 -19.39 0.56
N LYS A 61 -1.20 -19.75 -0.46
CA LYS A 61 -0.71 -20.42 -1.67
C LYS A 61 0.34 -19.61 -2.47
N HIS A 62 0.47 -18.31 -2.22
CA HIS A 62 1.45 -17.44 -2.89
C HIS A 62 2.77 -17.32 -2.12
N LEU A 63 2.87 -17.80 -0.88
CA LEU A 63 3.95 -17.44 0.04
C LEU A 63 5.20 -18.31 -0.02
N GLY A 64 5.12 -19.44 -0.65
CA GLY A 64 6.22 -20.41 -0.73
C GLY A 64 7.23 -20.13 -1.85
N PRO A 65 8.15 -21.09 -2.06
CA PRO A 65 9.09 -21.04 -3.16
C PRO A 65 8.39 -21.08 -4.52
N VAL A 66 9.05 -20.54 -5.56
CA VAL A 66 8.49 -20.50 -6.94
C VAL A 66 8.14 -21.90 -7.44
N VAL A 67 9.00 -22.87 -7.15
CA VAL A 67 8.77 -24.28 -7.42
C VAL A 67 9.06 -25.11 -6.17
N PRO A 68 8.43 -26.27 -6.00
CA PRO A 68 8.69 -27.13 -4.84
C PRO A 68 10.20 -27.41 -4.65
N GLY A 69 10.69 -27.23 -3.43
CA GLY A 69 12.10 -27.45 -3.10
C GLY A 69 13.06 -26.28 -3.38
N ALA A 70 12.62 -25.19 -4.02
CA ALA A 70 13.47 -24.00 -4.26
C ALA A 70 13.57 -23.10 -3.00
N ASN A 71 13.98 -23.69 -1.88
CA ASN A 71 14.29 -22.94 -0.66
C ASN A 71 15.77 -22.53 -0.66
N LEU A 72 16.06 -21.40 -0.02
CA LEU A 72 17.43 -20.91 0.20
C LEU A 72 17.74 -20.92 1.70
N PRO A 73 18.42 -21.94 2.23
CA PRO A 73 18.84 -21.95 3.62
C PRO A 73 19.68 -20.70 3.96
N GLY A 74 19.29 -19.98 5.02
CA GLY A 74 19.89 -18.68 5.35
C GLY A 74 19.43 -17.53 4.46
N GLY A 75 18.44 -17.73 3.62
CA GLY A 75 17.77 -16.70 2.82
C GLY A 75 16.85 -15.80 3.65
N ALA A 76 16.06 -14.98 2.99
CA ALA A 76 15.07 -14.12 3.64
C ALA A 76 13.88 -14.93 4.15
N ARG A 77 13.38 -14.59 5.33
CA ARG A 77 12.24 -15.28 5.96
C ARG A 77 10.93 -14.56 5.65
N VAL A 78 9.87 -15.34 5.55
CA VAL A 78 8.50 -14.84 5.31
C VAL A 78 7.71 -14.91 6.61
N PRO A 79 7.20 -13.79 7.14
CA PRO A 79 6.45 -13.75 8.40
C PRO A 79 5.28 -14.74 8.44
N GLY A 80 5.04 -15.37 9.58
CA GLY A 80 3.98 -16.37 9.77
C GLY A 80 4.24 -17.72 9.09
N THR A 81 5.44 -17.95 8.54
CA THR A 81 5.83 -19.20 7.88
C THR A 81 7.20 -19.67 8.34
N SER A 82 7.57 -20.91 7.93
CA SER A 82 8.94 -21.43 8.04
C SER A 82 9.77 -21.29 6.75
N HIS A 83 9.29 -20.54 5.77
CA HIS A 83 9.99 -20.40 4.50
C HIS A 83 11.22 -19.51 4.61
N GLU A 84 12.32 -19.99 4.05
CA GLU A 84 13.56 -19.25 3.78
C GLU A 84 13.75 -19.20 2.26
N LEU A 85 13.68 -18.03 1.68
CA LEU A 85 13.63 -17.85 0.22
C LEU A 85 14.75 -16.92 -0.24
N ASP A 86 15.04 -16.95 -1.54
CA ASP A 86 15.83 -15.89 -2.14
C ASP A 86 15.12 -14.54 -1.99
N PRO A 87 15.85 -13.41 -1.97
CA PRO A 87 15.26 -12.10 -1.69
C PRO A 87 14.16 -11.69 -2.68
N MET A 88 14.20 -12.16 -3.92
CA MET A 88 13.19 -11.80 -4.93
C MET A 88 11.86 -12.49 -4.62
N GLN A 89 11.91 -13.80 -4.32
CA GLN A 89 10.69 -14.55 -3.99
C GLN A 89 10.17 -14.18 -2.60
N ALA A 90 11.04 -13.91 -1.63
CA ALA A 90 10.63 -13.38 -0.33
C ALA A 90 9.92 -12.01 -0.46
N ALA A 91 10.44 -11.12 -1.32
CA ALA A 91 9.80 -9.82 -1.58
C ALA A 91 8.40 -9.98 -2.18
N PHE A 92 8.21 -10.97 -3.09
CA PHE A 92 6.88 -11.31 -3.60
C PHE A 92 5.95 -11.78 -2.48
N ALA A 93 6.40 -12.72 -1.65
CA ALA A 93 5.59 -13.32 -0.59
C ALA A 93 5.19 -12.26 0.46
N ILE A 94 6.15 -11.51 1.00
CA ILE A 94 5.93 -10.48 2.03
C ILE A 94 5.03 -9.36 1.48
N GLY A 95 5.31 -8.85 0.27
CA GLY A 95 4.49 -7.82 -0.37
C GLY A 95 3.05 -8.29 -0.64
N THR A 96 2.87 -9.58 -0.98
CA THR A 96 1.55 -10.19 -1.14
C THR A 96 0.80 -10.25 0.19
N GLN A 97 1.45 -10.70 1.27
CA GLN A 97 0.82 -10.74 2.60
C GLN A 97 0.37 -9.35 3.06
N ILE A 98 1.26 -8.35 2.95
CA ILE A 98 0.96 -6.97 3.38
C ILE A 98 -0.24 -6.41 2.61
N ARG A 99 -0.31 -6.67 1.31
CA ARG A 99 -1.34 -6.09 0.43
C ARG A 99 -2.63 -6.90 0.37
N TRP A 100 -2.64 -8.15 0.86
CA TRP A 100 -3.73 -9.09 0.62
C TRP A 100 -5.12 -8.57 0.99
N LEU A 101 -5.24 -8.01 2.20
CA LEU A 101 -6.51 -7.57 2.77
C LEU A 101 -6.89 -6.13 2.41
N ASP A 102 -6.07 -5.42 1.62
CA ASP A 102 -6.24 -3.98 1.43
C ASP A 102 -6.39 -3.22 2.76
N PHE A 103 -5.55 -3.59 3.75
CA PHE A 103 -5.66 -3.11 5.12
C PHE A 103 -4.38 -2.47 5.65
N ASN A 104 -3.39 -2.27 4.79
CA ASN A 104 -2.18 -1.51 5.03
C ASN A 104 -2.40 -0.01 4.71
N ASP A 105 -1.38 0.82 4.94
CA ASP A 105 -1.46 2.27 4.75
C ASP A 105 -1.93 2.71 3.36
N THR A 106 -2.21 3.99 3.20
CA THR A 106 -2.64 4.55 1.91
C THR A 106 -2.11 5.98 1.74
N TRP A 107 -1.78 6.31 0.50
CA TRP A 107 -1.47 7.67 0.05
C TRP A 107 -2.44 8.08 -1.05
N LEU A 108 -3.07 9.24 -0.90
CA LEU A 108 -4.07 9.75 -1.84
C LEU A 108 -3.64 11.10 -2.40
N ALA A 109 -3.54 11.19 -3.73
CA ALA A 109 -3.15 12.37 -4.47
C ALA A 109 -3.71 12.31 -5.91
N ALA A 110 -3.02 12.86 -6.93
CA ALA A 110 -3.41 12.66 -8.33
C ALA A 110 -3.36 11.16 -8.73
N GLU A 111 -2.40 10.42 -8.18
CA GLU A 111 -2.44 8.96 -8.09
C GLU A 111 -2.62 8.56 -6.64
N TRP A 112 -3.20 7.39 -6.39
CA TRP A 112 -3.32 6.77 -5.08
C TRP A 112 -2.55 5.46 -5.04
N GLY A 113 -2.17 5.03 -3.83
CA GLY A 113 -1.42 3.80 -3.66
C GLY A 113 -1.17 3.49 -2.18
N HIS A 114 -0.36 2.48 -1.94
CA HIS A 114 -0.04 1.96 -0.63
C HIS A 114 1.48 1.94 -0.46
N PRO A 115 2.09 3.02 0.08
CA PRO A 115 3.55 3.08 0.14
C PRO A 115 4.19 1.99 1.01
N SER A 116 3.47 1.46 2.00
CA SER A 116 3.95 0.30 2.78
C SER A 116 4.08 -0.99 1.96
N ASP A 117 3.52 -1.06 0.74
CA ASP A 117 3.79 -2.15 -0.20
C ASP A 117 5.29 -2.34 -0.45
N ASN A 118 6.09 -1.25 -0.39
CA ASN A 118 7.55 -1.30 -0.53
C ASN A 118 8.24 -2.16 0.55
N LEU A 119 7.60 -2.39 1.70
CA LEU A 119 8.15 -3.26 2.74
C LEU A 119 8.38 -4.69 2.25
N GLY A 120 7.66 -5.16 1.23
CA GLY A 120 7.95 -6.45 0.61
C GLY A 120 9.42 -6.57 0.17
N SER A 121 9.92 -5.56 -0.54
CA SER A 121 11.32 -5.50 -0.98
C SER A 121 12.27 -5.22 0.19
N ILE A 122 11.94 -4.23 1.03
CA ILE A 122 12.80 -3.74 2.09
C ILE A 122 13.06 -4.83 3.13
N LEU A 123 12.02 -5.50 3.62
CA LEU A 123 12.15 -6.56 4.63
C LEU A 123 12.88 -7.79 4.09
N ALA A 124 12.58 -8.19 2.84
CA ALA A 124 13.26 -9.32 2.21
C ALA A 124 14.78 -9.09 2.05
N VAL A 125 15.15 -7.91 1.54
CA VAL A 125 16.58 -7.57 1.35
C VAL A 125 17.26 -7.37 2.70
N ALA A 126 16.62 -6.70 3.65
CA ALA A 126 17.18 -6.44 4.97
C ALA A 126 17.42 -7.73 5.77
N ASP A 127 16.45 -8.65 5.80
CA ASP A 127 16.61 -9.94 6.50
C ASP A 127 17.72 -10.78 5.87
N TYR A 128 17.73 -10.88 4.53
CA TYR A 128 18.79 -11.59 3.80
C TYR A 128 20.18 -11.06 4.10
N LEU A 129 20.37 -9.74 3.98
CA LEU A 129 21.67 -9.09 4.22
C LEU A 129 22.11 -9.20 5.67
N SER A 130 21.19 -9.03 6.62
CA SER A 130 21.50 -9.09 8.05
C SER A 130 21.87 -10.49 8.50
N ARG A 131 21.15 -11.50 8.03
CA ARG A 131 21.50 -12.92 8.28
C ARG A 131 22.82 -13.31 7.61
N LYS A 132 23.10 -12.75 6.43
CA LYS A 132 24.40 -12.93 5.76
C LYS A 132 25.51 -12.29 6.59
N ALA A 133 25.34 -11.03 6.99
CA ALA A 133 26.31 -10.29 7.80
C ALA A 133 26.61 -11.01 9.13
N GLU A 134 25.59 -11.50 9.83
CA GLU A 134 25.76 -12.26 11.06
C GLU A 134 26.65 -13.49 10.86
N ARG A 135 26.40 -14.29 9.79
CA ARG A 135 27.22 -15.47 9.49
C ARG A 135 28.66 -15.14 9.09
N GLU A 136 28.89 -13.99 8.47
CA GLU A 136 30.20 -13.57 7.96
C GLU A 136 30.95 -12.66 8.93
N GLY A 137 30.40 -12.40 10.14
CA GLY A 137 31.00 -11.53 11.15
C GLY A 137 30.92 -10.03 10.80
N GLY A 138 30.01 -9.65 9.91
CA GLY A 138 29.74 -8.27 9.54
C GLY A 138 28.72 -7.60 10.46
N ARG A 139 28.36 -6.34 10.15
CA ARG A 139 27.33 -5.58 10.88
C ARG A 139 25.95 -5.82 10.25
N PRO A 140 24.99 -6.42 10.97
CA PRO A 140 23.61 -6.52 10.52
C PRO A 140 22.94 -5.15 10.38
N MET A 141 21.97 -5.03 9.48
CA MET A 141 21.07 -3.89 9.44
C MET A 141 20.18 -3.87 10.69
N THR A 142 19.85 -2.68 11.16
CA THR A 142 18.95 -2.46 12.29
C THR A 142 17.52 -2.17 11.82
N VAL A 143 16.56 -2.22 12.74
CA VAL A 143 15.21 -1.74 12.48
C VAL A 143 15.23 -0.27 12.03
N ARG A 144 16.10 0.58 12.62
CA ARG A 144 16.28 1.97 12.21
C ARG A 144 16.67 2.12 10.76
N ASP A 145 17.57 1.27 10.27
CA ASP A 145 17.97 1.26 8.85
C ASP A 145 16.77 0.94 7.96
N VAL A 146 15.97 -0.05 8.33
CA VAL A 146 14.72 -0.41 7.62
C VAL A 146 13.73 0.73 7.61
N LEU A 147 13.50 1.41 8.74
CA LEU A 147 12.62 2.57 8.81
C LEU A 147 13.12 3.71 7.91
N THR A 148 14.44 3.95 7.85
CA THR A 148 15.03 4.95 6.96
C THR A 148 14.73 4.66 5.50
N TYR A 149 14.95 3.42 5.04
CA TYR A 149 14.62 3.03 3.66
C TYR A 149 13.11 3.03 3.39
N ALA A 150 12.29 2.70 4.38
CA ALA A 150 10.84 2.79 4.25
C ALA A 150 10.38 4.25 4.09
N ILE A 151 10.91 5.19 4.87
CA ILE A 151 10.63 6.63 4.71
C ILE A 151 11.02 7.09 3.31
N LYS A 152 12.22 6.72 2.84
CA LYS A 152 12.68 7.07 1.49
C LYS A 152 11.79 6.49 0.39
N ALA A 153 11.38 5.24 0.52
CA ALA A 153 10.48 4.61 -0.46
C ALA A 153 9.08 5.27 -0.47
N HIS A 154 8.53 5.60 0.70
CA HIS A 154 7.28 6.35 0.81
C HIS A 154 7.38 7.70 0.09
N GLU A 155 8.45 8.43 0.33
CA GLU A 155 8.66 9.76 -0.26
C GLU A 155 8.77 9.68 -1.79
N ILE A 156 9.58 8.77 -2.32
CA ILE A 156 9.69 8.57 -3.77
C ILE A 156 8.32 8.26 -4.37
N GLN A 157 7.64 7.24 -3.86
CA GLN A 157 6.33 6.84 -4.38
C GLN A 157 5.31 7.97 -4.28
N GLY A 158 5.24 8.64 -3.13
CA GLY A 158 4.22 9.64 -2.88
C GLY A 158 4.48 10.95 -3.63
N CYS A 159 5.72 11.41 -3.77
CA CYS A 159 6.05 12.62 -4.53
C CYS A 159 5.75 12.44 -6.03
N TYR A 160 6.05 11.29 -6.62
CA TYR A 160 5.60 10.98 -7.98
C TYR A 160 4.07 11.01 -8.08
N ALA A 161 3.36 10.51 -7.09
CA ALA A 161 1.89 10.44 -7.08
C ALA A 161 1.20 11.80 -6.92
N LEU A 162 1.89 12.84 -6.39
CA LEU A 162 1.26 14.14 -6.09
C LEU A 162 0.62 14.78 -7.32
N LYS A 163 1.33 14.83 -8.44
CA LYS A 163 0.88 15.51 -9.67
C LYS A 163 0.70 14.58 -10.86
N ASN A 164 1.19 13.34 -10.80
CA ASN A 164 1.20 12.42 -11.93
C ASN A 164 0.18 11.31 -11.73
N SER A 165 -0.83 11.27 -12.58
CA SER A 165 -1.92 10.29 -12.51
C SER A 165 -1.71 9.14 -13.50
N PHE A 166 -1.15 8.05 -13.01
CA PHE A 166 -0.88 6.83 -13.79
C PHE A 166 -2.17 6.11 -14.19
N ASN A 167 -3.18 6.16 -13.32
CA ASN A 167 -4.49 5.56 -13.61
C ASN A 167 -5.20 6.20 -14.82
N ARG A 168 -4.97 7.49 -15.11
CA ARG A 168 -5.55 8.18 -16.27
C ARG A 168 -4.93 7.77 -17.61
N VAL A 169 -3.78 7.12 -17.57
CA VAL A 169 -3.12 6.53 -18.74
C VAL A 169 -3.21 5.00 -18.76
N GLY A 170 -4.05 4.41 -17.89
CA GLY A 170 -4.30 2.97 -17.85
C GLY A 170 -3.27 2.16 -17.08
N GLN A 171 -2.32 2.83 -16.41
CA GLN A 171 -1.29 2.20 -15.59
C GLN A 171 -1.78 2.00 -14.14
N ASP A 172 -1.29 0.97 -13.49
CA ASP A 172 -1.54 0.73 -12.07
C ASP A 172 -0.48 1.41 -11.20
N HIS A 173 -0.89 1.90 -10.02
CA HIS A 173 0.01 2.56 -9.06
C HIS A 173 1.20 1.70 -8.60
N VAL A 174 1.13 0.38 -8.74
CA VAL A 174 2.25 -0.51 -8.37
C VAL A 174 3.51 -0.29 -9.22
N ILE A 175 3.42 0.47 -10.32
CA ILE A 175 4.61 0.95 -11.04
C ILE A 175 5.49 1.83 -10.14
N LEU A 176 4.87 2.63 -9.26
CA LEU A 176 5.58 3.47 -8.29
C LEU A 176 6.16 2.65 -7.13
N VAL A 177 5.49 1.57 -6.71
CA VAL A 177 6.07 0.59 -5.78
C VAL A 177 7.33 -0.02 -6.37
N ARG A 178 7.28 -0.44 -7.64
CA ARG A 178 8.46 -0.99 -8.32
C ARG A 178 9.59 0.03 -8.39
N LEU A 179 9.30 1.28 -8.76
CA LEU A 179 10.29 2.35 -8.84
C LEU A 179 10.98 2.59 -7.48
N ALA A 180 10.19 2.88 -6.45
CA ALA A 180 10.70 3.21 -5.12
C ALA A 180 11.47 2.04 -4.50
N SER A 181 10.89 0.84 -4.58
CA SER A 181 11.55 -0.40 -4.13
C SER A 181 12.86 -0.67 -4.88
N THR A 182 12.94 -0.40 -6.20
CA THR A 182 14.17 -0.58 -6.97
C THR A 182 15.26 0.34 -6.45
N ALA A 183 14.95 1.61 -6.23
CA ALA A 183 15.92 2.60 -5.75
C ALA A 183 16.50 2.21 -4.37
N VAL A 184 15.62 1.94 -3.40
CA VAL A 184 16.06 1.63 -2.03
C VAL A 184 16.72 0.24 -1.93
N ALA A 185 16.21 -0.77 -2.63
CA ALA A 185 16.82 -2.10 -2.63
C ALA A 185 18.23 -2.08 -3.25
N THR A 186 18.45 -1.27 -4.29
CA THR A 186 19.79 -1.10 -4.89
C THR A 186 20.77 -0.49 -3.89
N ALA A 187 20.36 0.56 -3.17
CA ALA A 187 21.18 1.16 -2.12
C ALA A 187 21.45 0.18 -0.97
N MET A 188 20.44 -0.56 -0.50
CA MET A 188 20.58 -1.56 0.56
C MET A 188 21.59 -2.66 0.18
N LEU A 189 21.63 -3.06 -1.09
CA LEU A 189 22.60 -4.03 -1.62
C LEU A 189 24.02 -3.44 -1.78
N GLY A 190 24.25 -2.17 -1.41
CA GLY A 190 25.53 -1.48 -1.51
C GLY A 190 25.79 -0.87 -2.89
N GLY A 191 24.75 -0.69 -3.70
CA GLY A 191 24.87 -0.09 -5.03
C GLY A 191 25.25 1.38 -4.99
N SER A 192 26.11 1.80 -5.95
CA SER A 192 26.47 3.21 -6.14
C SER A 192 25.29 4.02 -6.71
N ARG A 193 25.43 5.35 -6.72
CA ARG A 193 24.48 6.27 -7.36
C ARG A 193 24.20 5.88 -8.83
N GLU A 194 25.24 5.57 -9.59
CA GLU A 194 25.12 5.17 -11.00
C GLU A 194 24.38 3.83 -11.13
N GLN A 195 24.60 2.92 -10.19
CA GLN A 195 23.88 1.64 -10.17
C GLN A 195 22.42 1.83 -9.79
N ILE A 196 22.08 2.80 -8.94
CA ILE A 196 20.69 3.15 -8.65
C ILE A 196 20.00 3.72 -9.92
N VAL A 197 20.63 4.68 -10.60
CA VAL A 197 20.12 5.22 -11.88
C VAL A 197 19.94 4.09 -12.90
N THR A 198 20.92 3.20 -13.01
CA THR A 198 20.84 2.03 -13.88
C THR A 198 19.64 1.15 -13.56
N ALA A 199 19.45 0.76 -12.29
CA ALA A 199 18.35 -0.09 -11.85
C ALA A 199 16.99 0.58 -12.09
N ILE A 200 16.87 1.88 -11.81
CA ILE A 200 15.65 2.67 -12.05
C ILE A 200 15.34 2.73 -13.55
N SER A 201 16.34 2.87 -14.42
CA SER A 201 16.12 2.88 -15.86
C SER A 201 15.44 1.59 -16.35
N HIS A 202 15.87 0.44 -15.84
CA HIS A 202 15.21 -0.84 -16.11
C HIS A 202 13.80 -0.91 -15.55
N SER A 203 13.57 -0.32 -14.37
CA SER A 203 12.23 -0.24 -13.78
C SER A 203 11.23 0.52 -14.67
N TRP A 204 11.69 1.57 -15.37
CA TRP A 204 10.86 2.32 -16.32
C TRP A 204 10.67 1.58 -17.65
N ILE A 205 11.71 0.91 -18.15
CA ILE A 205 11.63 0.14 -19.41
C ILE A 205 10.71 -1.08 -19.24
N ASP A 206 10.78 -1.76 -18.10
CA ASP A 206 9.88 -2.87 -17.75
C ASP A 206 8.46 -2.38 -17.44
N ASN A 207 8.01 -1.41 -18.19
CA ASN A 207 6.72 -0.76 -18.13
C ASN A 207 5.57 -1.76 -18.07
N GLY A 208 4.57 -1.50 -17.28
CA GLY A 208 3.34 -2.12 -17.61
C GLY A 208 2.65 -2.96 -16.58
N ALA A 209 2.42 -2.40 -15.40
CA ALA A 209 1.27 -2.85 -14.66
C ALA A 209 0.01 -2.17 -15.23
N LEU A 210 -0.68 -2.81 -16.18
CA LEU A 210 -1.98 -2.33 -16.65
C LEU A 210 -3.04 -2.47 -15.54
N ARG A 211 -3.91 -1.47 -15.43
CA ARG A 211 -4.90 -1.38 -14.36
C ARG A 211 -6.17 -2.23 -14.59
N THR A 212 -6.27 -2.99 -15.66
CA THR A 212 -7.44 -3.76 -16.08
C THR A 212 -8.05 -4.59 -14.93
N TYR A 213 -7.21 -5.23 -14.11
CA TYR A 213 -7.64 -6.12 -13.03
C TYR A 213 -8.21 -5.40 -11.77
N ARG A 214 -8.32 -4.07 -11.80
CA ARG A 214 -8.97 -3.28 -10.73
C ARG A 214 -10.31 -2.71 -11.15
N HIS A 215 -10.70 -2.90 -12.40
CA HIS A 215 -11.94 -2.32 -12.95
C HIS A 215 -12.88 -3.40 -13.44
N ALA A 216 -14.19 -3.14 -13.24
CA ALA A 216 -15.22 -3.97 -13.82
C ALA A 216 -15.09 -4.01 -15.37
N PRO A 217 -15.35 -5.17 -16.01
CA PRO A 217 -15.78 -6.42 -15.42
C PRO A 217 -14.64 -7.35 -14.97
N ASN A 218 -13.37 -6.88 -14.99
CA ASN A 218 -12.18 -7.70 -14.78
C ASN A 218 -11.59 -7.61 -13.36
N THR A 219 -12.30 -7.00 -12.41
CA THR A 219 -11.82 -6.93 -11.02
C THR A 219 -11.57 -8.33 -10.47
N GLY A 220 -10.37 -8.57 -9.93
CA GLY A 220 -10.02 -9.90 -9.48
C GLY A 220 -8.83 -9.95 -8.51
N PRO A 221 -8.49 -11.16 -8.02
CA PRO A 221 -7.50 -11.38 -6.95
C PRO A 221 -6.10 -10.84 -7.24
N ARG A 222 -5.72 -10.61 -8.52
CA ARG A 222 -4.42 -10.01 -8.87
C ARG A 222 -4.17 -8.70 -8.12
N LYS A 223 -5.19 -7.91 -7.81
CA LYS A 223 -5.03 -6.66 -7.06
C LYS A 223 -4.34 -6.87 -5.70
N SER A 224 -4.50 -8.05 -5.09
CA SER A 224 -3.95 -8.37 -3.77
C SER A 224 -2.49 -8.83 -3.81
N TRP A 225 -1.96 -9.25 -4.98
CA TRP A 225 -0.56 -9.69 -5.11
C TRP A 225 0.26 -8.89 -6.14
N ALA A 226 -0.34 -7.89 -6.78
CA ALA A 226 0.35 -7.05 -7.76
C ALA A 226 1.50 -6.25 -7.14
N ALA A 227 1.36 -5.81 -5.89
CA ALA A 227 2.42 -5.14 -5.15
C ALA A 227 3.59 -6.10 -4.86
N GLY A 228 3.30 -7.35 -4.47
CA GLY A 228 4.34 -8.38 -4.30
C GLY A 228 5.11 -8.64 -5.60
N ASP A 229 4.42 -8.70 -6.76
CA ASP A 229 5.07 -8.83 -8.06
C ASP A 229 5.94 -7.60 -8.39
N ALA A 230 5.48 -6.39 -8.06
CA ALA A 230 6.29 -5.18 -8.20
C ALA A 230 7.56 -5.21 -7.34
N CYS A 231 7.46 -5.65 -6.09
CA CYS A 231 8.58 -5.83 -5.17
C CYS A 231 9.60 -6.86 -5.70
N ARG A 232 9.13 -8.01 -6.17
CA ARG A 232 10.00 -9.03 -6.75
C ARG A 232 10.80 -8.50 -7.94
N ARG A 233 10.15 -7.80 -8.85
CA ARG A 233 10.79 -7.16 -10.01
C ARG A 233 11.79 -6.10 -9.60
N ALA A 234 11.46 -5.30 -8.60
CA ALA A 234 12.34 -4.28 -8.05
C ALA A 234 13.65 -4.89 -7.50
N VAL A 235 13.55 -5.94 -6.69
CA VAL A 235 14.73 -6.65 -6.16
C VAL A 235 15.53 -7.29 -7.30
N THR A 236 14.87 -7.79 -8.35
CA THR A 236 15.56 -8.33 -9.54
C THR A 236 16.39 -7.25 -10.24
N HIS A 237 15.84 -6.05 -10.45
CA HIS A 237 16.57 -4.92 -11.06
C HIS A 237 17.75 -4.50 -10.18
N ALA A 238 17.56 -4.43 -8.86
CA ALA A 238 18.61 -4.08 -7.91
C ALA A 238 19.77 -5.11 -7.95
N ILE A 239 19.49 -6.39 -7.89
CA ILE A 239 20.48 -7.48 -7.99
C ILE A 239 21.22 -7.44 -9.34
N ASN A 240 20.50 -7.21 -10.43
CA ASN A 240 21.11 -7.12 -11.76
C ASN A 240 22.08 -5.94 -11.86
N ALA A 241 21.71 -4.77 -11.31
CA ALA A 241 22.57 -3.60 -11.34
C ALA A 241 23.81 -3.77 -10.44
N VAL A 242 23.65 -4.30 -9.22
CA VAL A 242 24.74 -4.37 -8.23
C VAL A 242 25.66 -5.56 -8.50
N TYR A 243 25.10 -6.75 -8.74
CA TYR A 243 25.90 -7.98 -8.80
C TYR A 243 26.21 -8.48 -10.20
N ARG A 244 25.45 -8.04 -11.22
CA ARG A 244 25.63 -8.51 -12.60
C ARG A 244 26.13 -7.44 -13.55
N GLY A 245 26.25 -6.18 -13.09
CA GLY A 245 26.79 -5.08 -13.87
C GLY A 245 26.02 -4.78 -15.16
N VAL A 246 24.68 -4.92 -15.14
CA VAL A 246 23.88 -4.61 -16.32
C VAL A 246 24.01 -3.13 -16.71
N VAL A 247 23.88 -2.86 -18.01
CA VAL A 247 23.98 -1.50 -18.53
C VAL A 247 22.67 -0.75 -18.38
N GLY A 248 22.71 0.49 -17.86
CA GLY A 248 21.57 1.36 -17.75
C GLY A 248 21.22 2.10 -19.06
N TYR A 249 20.03 2.69 -19.10
CA TYR A 249 19.49 3.44 -20.23
C TYR A 249 19.17 4.87 -19.81
N PRO A 250 20.06 5.82 -20.11
CA PRO A 250 19.97 7.17 -19.56
C PRO A 250 18.70 7.93 -19.94
N SER A 251 18.15 7.67 -21.12
CA SER A 251 16.92 8.31 -21.64
C SER A 251 15.70 7.38 -21.58
N ALA A 252 15.59 6.53 -20.56
CA ALA A 252 14.47 5.62 -20.40
C ALA A 252 13.11 6.34 -20.32
N LEU A 253 13.09 7.57 -19.82
CA LEU A 253 11.90 8.42 -19.77
C LEU A 253 11.72 9.23 -21.04
N SER A 254 12.78 9.95 -21.49
CA SER A 254 12.71 11.02 -22.47
C SER A 254 13.00 10.62 -23.91
N ALA A 255 13.48 9.39 -24.17
CA ALA A 255 13.79 8.95 -25.53
C ALA A 255 12.58 9.11 -26.43
N LYS A 256 12.72 9.97 -27.49
CA LYS A 256 11.62 10.27 -28.40
C LYS A 256 11.09 9.00 -29.05
N THR A 257 9.78 8.81 -29.09
CA THR A 257 9.05 7.63 -29.61
C THR A 257 9.18 6.38 -28.73
N TRP A 258 10.30 6.18 -28.01
CA TRP A 258 10.64 4.92 -27.33
C TRP A 258 10.69 5.04 -25.80
N GLY A 259 10.79 6.27 -25.27
CA GLY A 259 10.81 6.52 -23.83
C GLY A 259 9.43 6.46 -23.20
N TYR A 260 9.43 6.31 -21.88
CA TYR A 260 8.20 6.15 -21.10
C TYR A 260 7.19 7.28 -21.30
N TYR A 261 7.68 8.52 -21.44
CA TYR A 261 6.81 9.69 -21.64
C TYR A 261 5.98 9.56 -22.91
N ASP A 262 6.62 9.25 -24.05
CA ASP A 262 5.93 9.12 -25.32
C ASP A 262 5.04 7.86 -25.36
N VAL A 263 5.57 6.72 -24.90
CA VAL A 263 4.90 5.42 -25.04
C VAL A 263 3.74 5.27 -24.05
N ALA A 264 3.94 5.63 -22.81
CA ALA A 264 3.02 5.28 -21.73
C ALA A 264 2.37 6.47 -21.02
N PHE A 265 2.93 7.68 -21.17
CA PHE A 265 2.45 8.87 -20.44
C PHE A 265 1.90 9.96 -21.38
N LYS A 266 1.51 9.57 -22.60
CA LYS A 266 0.90 10.44 -23.62
C LYS A 266 1.75 11.66 -23.98
N GLY A 267 3.07 11.54 -23.93
CA GLY A 267 4.03 12.59 -24.21
C GLY A 267 4.21 13.62 -23.09
N ASN A 268 3.60 13.43 -21.93
CA ASN A 268 3.75 14.33 -20.79
C ASN A 268 4.97 13.94 -19.96
N GLU A 269 5.70 14.94 -19.48
CA GLU A 269 6.77 14.76 -18.51
C GLU A 269 6.19 14.76 -17.07
N PHE A 270 6.91 14.11 -16.14
CA PHE A 270 6.52 14.11 -14.73
C PHE A 270 6.64 15.51 -14.14
N GLN A 271 5.66 15.83 -13.30
CA GLN A 271 5.61 17.07 -12.54
C GLN A 271 5.84 16.78 -11.06
N PHE A 272 6.67 17.59 -10.41
CA PHE A 272 6.95 17.48 -8.98
C PHE A 272 6.51 18.76 -8.28
N GLU A 273 5.71 18.61 -7.23
CA GLU A 273 5.21 19.72 -6.42
C GLU A 273 6.23 20.19 -5.39
N ARG A 274 7.12 19.29 -4.99
CA ARG A 274 8.09 19.50 -3.92
C ARG A 274 9.33 18.63 -4.11
N PRO A 275 10.47 19.02 -3.49
CA PRO A 275 11.63 18.14 -3.42
C PRO A 275 11.33 16.93 -2.53
N PHE A 276 12.11 15.87 -2.67
CA PHE A 276 12.07 14.71 -1.78
C PHE A 276 12.52 15.08 -0.37
N GLY A 277 11.85 14.52 0.65
CA GLY A 277 12.11 14.72 2.07
C GLY A 277 11.56 13.58 2.93
N SER A 278 10.61 13.89 3.82
CA SER A 278 9.89 12.89 4.66
C SER A 278 8.38 13.14 4.73
N TYR A 279 7.89 14.04 3.90
CA TYR A 279 6.50 14.51 3.91
C TYR A 279 5.48 13.40 3.76
N VAL A 280 5.73 12.43 2.88
CA VAL A 280 4.77 11.35 2.61
C VAL A 280 4.61 10.47 3.85
N MET A 281 5.71 10.08 4.50
CA MET A 281 5.64 9.29 5.73
C MET A 281 4.92 10.04 6.86
N GLU A 282 5.17 11.34 7.01
CA GLU A 282 4.51 12.16 8.04
C GLU A 282 3.00 12.28 7.83
N ASN A 283 2.54 12.21 6.58
CA ASN A 283 1.14 12.43 6.19
C ASN A 283 0.42 11.17 5.70
N VAL A 284 1.07 10.00 5.70
CA VAL A 284 0.44 8.76 5.27
C VAL A 284 -0.81 8.43 6.09
N LEU A 285 -1.78 7.80 5.44
CA LEU A 285 -3.08 7.46 6.00
C LEU A 285 -3.07 5.99 6.44
N PHE A 286 -3.39 5.72 7.71
CA PHE A 286 -3.54 4.35 8.19
C PHE A 286 -4.94 3.81 7.96
N LYS A 287 -5.06 2.55 7.55
CA LYS A 287 -6.31 1.79 7.61
C LYS A 287 -6.36 1.06 8.95
N ILE A 288 -7.03 1.64 9.94
CA ILE A 288 -6.98 1.15 11.32
C ILE A 288 -8.12 0.19 11.63
N SER A 289 -9.36 0.61 11.35
CA SER A 289 -10.55 -0.08 11.84
C SER A 289 -11.20 -1.01 10.82
N PHE A 290 -11.10 -0.70 9.52
CA PHE A 290 -11.84 -1.41 8.49
C PHE A 290 -10.97 -1.78 7.29
N PRO A 291 -11.00 -3.03 6.81
CA PRO A 291 -10.35 -3.45 5.56
C PRO A 291 -11.21 -3.04 4.34
N ALA A 292 -11.47 -1.74 4.18
CA ALA A 292 -12.30 -1.18 3.12
C ALA A 292 -11.44 -0.30 2.21
N GLU A 293 -11.80 -0.17 0.94
CA GLU A 293 -11.18 0.77 0.03
C GLU A 293 -11.20 2.17 0.65
N PHE A 294 -10.09 2.93 0.52
CA PHE A 294 -9.84 4.06 1.43
C PHE A 294 -10.86 5.19 1.30
N HIS A 295 -11.40 5.43 0.10
CA HIS A 295 -12.40 6.48 -0.11
C HIS A 295 -13.72 6.22 0.62
N ALA A 296 -13.98 4.96 1.03
CA ALA A 296 -15.16 4.58 1.81
C ALA A 296 -14.94 4.63 3.34
N GLN A 297 -13.72 4.83 3.85
CA GLN A 297 -13.42 4.68 5.28
C GLN A 297 -14.36 5.48 6.18
N THR A 298 -14.58 6.75 5.89
CA THR A 298 -15.50 7.59 6.68
C THR A 298 -16.97 7.28 6.43
N ALA A 299 -17.34 6.76 5.24
CA ALA A 299 -18.70 6.28 5.00
C ALA A 299 -19.02 5.04 5.85
N VAL A 300 -18.03 4.15 6.03
CA VAL A 300 -18.13 3.00 6.95
C VAL A 300 -18.24 3.48 8.41
N GLU A 301 -17.42 4.46 8.84
CA GLU A 301 -17.55 5.07 10.17
C GLU A 301 -18.96 5.67 10.38
N CYS A 302 -19.51 6.38 9.38
CA CYS A 302 -20.87 6.91 9.44
C CYS A 302 -21.92 5.79 9.60
N ALA A 303 -21.81 4.73 8.81
CA ALA A 303 -22.70 3.57 8.87
C ALA A 303 -22.65 2.84 10.23
N MET A 304 -21.46 2.72 10.80
CA MET A 304 -21.27 2.16 12.15
C MET A 304 -22.01 2.98 13.21
N GLN A 305 -21.94 4.33 13.14
CA GLN A 305 -22.66 5.20 14.07
C GLN A 305 -24.18 5.08 13.90
N LEU A 306 -24.66 4.86 12.68
CA LEU A 306 -26.08 4.74 12.36
C LEU A 306 -26.67 3.36 12.69
N HIS A 307 -25.84 2.32 12.88
CA HIS A 307 -26.28 0.96 13.09
C HIS A 307 -27.36 0.84 14.18
N GLY A 308 -27.13 1.43 15.34
CA GLY A 308 -28.09 1.36 16.47
C GLY A 308 -29.47 1.93 16.14
N ALA A 309 -29.57 2.90 15.25
CA ALA A 309 -30.82 3.51 14.81
C ALA A 309 -31.54 2.71 13.73
N VAL A 310 -30.84 1.85 12.98
CA VAL A 310 -31.38 1.16 11.81
C VAL A 310 -31.50 -0.36 11.94
N ALA A 311 -30.73 -1.01 12.79
CA ALA A 311 -30.62 -2.46 12.89
C ALA A 311 -31.96 -3.19 13.08
N GLY A 312 -32.88 -2.62 13.87
CA GLY A 312 -34.24 -3.16 14.07
C GLY A 312 -35.25 -2.84 12.96
N ARG A 313 -34.85 -2.09 11.92
CA ARG A 313 -35.75 -1.54 10.89
C ARG A 313 -35.19 -1.64 9.47
N ILE A 314 -34.26 -2.58 9.21
CA ILE A 314 -33.59 -2.74 7.91
C ILE A 314 -34.58 -2.91 6.76
N ASP A 315 -35.63 -3.69 6.96
CA ASP A 315 -36.71 -3.93 5.98
C ASP A 315 -37.58 -2.69 5.73
N GLN A 316 -37.60 -1.74 6.66
CA GLN A 316 -38.34 -0.48 6.54
C GLN A 316 -37.55 0.63 5.84
N ILE A 317 -36.28 0.40 5.52
CA ILE A 317 -35.45 1.37 4.80
C ILE A 317 -36.01 1.55 3.38
N GLU A 318 -36.30 2.81 3.02
CA GLU A 318 -36.70 3.23 1.68
C GLU A 318 -35.47 3.57 0.85
N GLN A 319 -34.54 4.38 1.41
CA GLN A 319 -33.34 4.82 0.71
C GLN A 319 -32.17 5.02 1.68
N VAL A 320 -30.95 4.75 1.19
CA VAL A 320 -29.69 5.17 1.82
C VAL A 320 -29.05 6.20 0.90
N VAL A 321 -28.70 7.36 1.42
CA VAL A 321 -28.01 8.41 0.69
C VAL A 321 -26.58 8.54 1.20
N ILE A 322 -25.63 8.41 0.28
CA ILE A 322 -24.20 8.59 0.54
C ILE A 322 -23.73 9.80 -0.27
N GLU A 323 -23.13 10.77 0.38
CA GLU A 323 -22.37 11.81 -0.30
C GLU A 323 -20.88 11.51 -0.14
N THR A 324 -20.11 11.66 -1.22
CA THR A 324 -18.67 11.34 -1.27
C THR A 324 -17.92 12.35 -2.13
N GLN A 325 -16.61 12.22 -2.23
CA GLN A 325 -15.75 12.99 -3.12
C GLN A 325 -15.72 12.37 -4.53
N GLN A 326 -15.38 13.16 -5.54
CA GLN A 326 -15.31 12.73 -6.94
C GLN A 326 -14.50 11.45 -7.16
N ALA A 327 -13.40 11.27 -6.41
CA ALA A 327 -12.56 10.09 -6.51
C ALA A 327 -13.32 8.82 -6.08
N GLY A 328 -14.10 8.89 -5.01
CA GLY A 328 -14.95 7.78 -4.54
C GLY A 328 -15.96 7.35 -5.60
N LEU A 329 -16.69 8.32 -6.19
CA LEU A 329 -17.62 8.01 -7.28
C LEU A 329 -16.94 7.28 -8.44
N ARG A 330 -15.76 7.72 -8.83
CA ARG A 330 -15.05 7.11 -9.98
C ARG A 330 -14.53 5.71 -9.71
N ILE A 331 -14.23 5.36 -8.44
CA ILE A 331 -13.50 4.14 -8.08
C ILE A 331 -14.42 3.08 -7.50
N ILE A 332 -15.31 3.47 -6.59
CA ILE A 332 -16.05 2.54 -5.72
C ILE A 332 -17.57 2.64 -5.82
N ASP A 333 -18.13 3.53 -6.63
CA ASP A 333 -19.55 3.51 -6.97
C ASP A 333 -19.81 2.39 -7.98
N LYS A 334 -20.34 1.26 -7.50
CA LYS A 334 -20.57 0.06 -8.31
C LYS A 334 -22.00 -0.42 -8.21
N THR A 335 -22.59 -0.71 -9.36
CA THR A 335 -23.90 -1.33 -9.50
C THR A 335 -23.79 -2.77 -10.04
N GLY A 336 -24.88 -3.53 -10.00
CA GLY A 336 -24.91 -4.89 -10.52
C GLY A 336 -24.30 -5.95 -9.58
N PRO A 337 -24.11 -7.18 -10.05
CA PRO A 337 -23.61 -8.28 -9.23
C PRO A 337 -22.14 -8.09 -8.86
N LEU A 338 -21.79 -8.51 -7.64
CA LEU A 338 -20.41 -8.51 -7.14
C LEU A 338 -19.91 -9.95 -7.10
N ALA A 339 -19.00 -10.29 -8.03
CA ALA A 339 -18.62 -11.68 -8.29
C ALA A 339 -17.64 -12.27 -7.25
N ASN A 340 -16.89 -11.42 -6.53
CA ASN A 340 -15.85 -11.89 -5.61
C ASN A 340 -15.53 -10.83 -4.53
N TYR A 341 -14.70 -11.21 -3.56
CA TYR A 341 -14.30 -10.31 -2.46
C TYR A 341 -13.66 -8.99 -2.96
N ALA A 342 -12.96 -9.04 -4.09
CA ALA A 342 -12.28 -7.87 -4.66
C ALA A 342 -13.26 -6.88 -5.32
N ASP A 343 -14.45 -7.32 -5.71
CA ASP A 343 -15.53 -6.43 -6.09
C ASP A 343 -16.18 -5.78 -4.87
N ARG A 344 -16.39 -6.55 -3.81
CA ARG A 344 -17.11 -6.16 -2.59
C ARG A 344 -16.37 -5.11 -1.78
N ASP A 345 -15.08 -5.27 -1.58
CA ASP A 345 -14.23 -4.31 -0.84
C ASP A 345 -13.93 -3.02 -1.62
N HIS A 346 -14.39 -2.94 -2.89
CA HIS A 346 -14.34 -1.77 -3.76
C HIS A 346 -15.76 -1.36 -4.24
N CYS A 347 -16.80 -1.61 -3.44
CA CYS A 347 -18.16 -1.17 -3.68
C CYS A 347 -18.66 -0.40 -2.45
N ILE A 348 -18.81 0.93 -2.57
CA ILE A 348 -19.20 1.79 -1.43
C ILE A 348 -20.57 1.37 -0.87
N GLN A 349 -21.51 0.98 -1.74
CA GLN A 349 -22.82 0.52 -1.32
C GLN A 349 -22.75 -0.75 -0.47
N TYR A 350 -21.85 -1.70 -0.81
CA TYR A 350 -21.61 -2.91 -0.03
C TYR A 350 -20.97 -2.57 1.32
N MET A 351 -19.92 -1.75 1.28
CA MET A 351 -19.15 -1.36 2.47
C MET A 351 -19.96 -0.51 3.47
N VAL A 352 -21.05 0.09 3.04
CA VAL A 352 -22.02 0.81 3.90
C VAL A 352 -23.17 -0.11 4.34
N ALA A 353 -23.67 -0.99 3.47
CA ALA A 353 -24.77 -1.89 3.80
C ALA A 353 -24.39 -2.86 4.93
N VAL A 354 -23.19 -3.44 4.88
CA VAL A 354 -22.73 -4.41 5.89
C VAL A 354 -22.73 -3.81 7.30
N PRO A 355 -22.09 -2.67 7.59
CA PRO A 355 -22.13 -2.09 8.93
C PRO A 355 -23.52 -1.58 9.35
N LEU A 356 -24.37 -1.12 8.43
CA LEU A 356 -25.75 -0.80 8.78
C LEU A 356 -26.52 -2.03 9.28
N ILE A 357 -26.28 -3.20 8.68
CA ILE A 357 -26.95 -4.46 9.04
C ILE A 357 -26.33 -5.11 10.28
N PHE A 358 -25.00 -5.24 10.32
CA PHE A 358 -24.30 -6.08 11.29
C PHE A 358 -23.53 -5.30 12.38
N GLY A 359 -23.38 -3.99 12.26
CA GLY A 359 -22.60 -3.17 13.19
C GLY A 359 -21.10 -3.45 13.14
N ARG A 360 -20.60 -4.03 12.06
CA ARG A 360 -19.18 -4.35 11.84
C ARG A 360 -18.83 -4.34 10.36
N LEU A 361 -17.53 -4.22 10.07
CA LEU A 361 -16.95 -4.54 8.77
C LEU A 361 -15.55 -5.11 8.95
N THR A 362 -15.39 -6.39 8.69
CA THR A 362 -14.15 -7.16 8.80
C THR A 362 -13.80 -7.80 7.46
N ALA A 363 -12.62 -8.40 7.34
CA ALA A 363 -12.22 -9.11 6.12
C ALA A 363 -13.14 -10.31 5.82
N ASP A 364 -13.70 -10.95 6.84
CA ASP A 364 -14.63 -12.08 6.68
C ASP A 364 -15.96 -11.64 6.07
N ASP A 365 -16.35 -10.38 6.24
CA ASP A 365 -17.62 -9.86 5.72
C ASP A 365 -17.61 -9.70 4.19
N TYR A 366 -16.48 -9.93 3.52
CA TYR A 366 -16.37 -10.00 2.06
C TYR A 366 -16.46 -11.43 1.49
N ASN A 367 -16.54 -12.46 2.32
CA ASN A 367 -16.68 -13.85 1.88
C ASN A 367 -18.07 -14.11 1.31
N ASP A 368 -18.17 -15.17 0.47
CA ASP A 368 -19.41 -15.51 -0.23
C ASP A 368 -20.56 -15.86 0.75
N GLU A 369 -20.25 -16.43 1.91
CA GLU A 369 -21.22 -16.72 2.97
C GLU A 369 -21.96 -15.47 3.46
N VAL A 370 -21.23 -14.40 3.78
CA VAL A 370 -21.84 -13.14 4.23
C VAL A 370 -22.50 -12.41 3.07
N ALA A 371 -21.87 -12.42 1.90
CA ALA A 371 -22.41 -11.77 0.71
C ALA A 371 -23.72 -12.39 0.21
N ALA A 372 -24.01 -13.64 0.58
CA ALA A 372 -25.27 -14.30 0.27
C ALA A 372 -26.47 -13.79 1.08
N ASP A 373 -26.27 -12.94 2.10
CA ASP A 373 -27.37 -12.32 2.85
C ASP A 373 -28.17 -11.37 1.94
N PRO A 374 -29.46 -11.67 1.65
CA PRO A 374 -30.25 -10.90 0.68
C PRO A 374 -30.50 -9.45 1.13
N ARG A 375 -30.34 -9.12 2.41
CA ARG A 375 -30.49 -7.77 2.93
C ARG A 375 -29.42 -6.84 2.38
N ILE A 376 -28.20 -7.35 2.13
CA ILE A 376 -27.08 -6.57 1.61
C ILE A 376 -27.43 -6.05 0.22
N ASP A 377 -27.83 -6.92 -0.71
CA ASP A 377 -28.18 -6.51 -2.07
C ASP A 377 -29.46 -5.68 -2.11
N ALA A 378 -30.41 -5.96 -1.22
CA ALA A 378 -31.61 -5.12 -1.08
C ALA A 378 -31.27 -3.67 -0.65
N LEU A 379 -30.31 -3.48 0.26
CA LEU A 379 -29.84 -2.14 0.65
C LEU A 379 -29.01 -1.49 -0.45
N ARG A 380 -28.12 -2.25 -1.10
CA ARG A 380 -27.33 -1.75 -2.24
C ARG A 380 -28.23 -1.19 -3.34
N ALA A 381 -29.30 -1.86 -3.67
CA ALA A 381 -30.27 -1.43 -4.69
C ALA A 381 -30.99 -0.13 -4.32
N LYS A 382 -31.09 0.19 -3.03
CA LYS A 382 -31.73 1.42 -2.50
C LYS A 382 -30.73 2.52 -2.18
N THR A 383 -29.43 2.29 -2.41
CA THR A 383 -28.39 3.25 -2.09
C THR A 383 -28.13 4.18 -3.27
N VAL A 384 -28.23 5.48 -3.01
CA VAL A 384 -27.86 6.54 -3.94
C VAL A 384 -26.54 7.14 -3.49
N VAL A 385 -25.57 7.23 -4.42
CA VAL A 385 -24.28 7.86 -4.18
C VAL A 385 -24.16 9.13 -5.02
N SER A 386 -23.74 10.21 -4.41
CA SER A 386 -23.61 11.51 -5.07
C SER A 386 -22.33 12.24 -4.66
N GLU A 387 -21.85 13.13 -5.53
CA GLU A 387 -20.74 14.01 -5.21
C GLU A 387 -21.20 15.12 -4.24
N ASN A 388 -20.38 15.36 -3.20
CA ASN A 388 -20.41 16.58 -2.43
C ASN A 388 -19.20 17.44 -2.85
N PRO A 389 -19.42 18.63 -3.47
CA PRO A 389 -18.34 19.49 -3.96
C PRO A 389 -17.35 19.90 -2.87
N ARG A 390 -17.81 20.08 -1.61
CA ARG A 390 -16.93 20.38 -0.48
C ARG A 390 -15.96 19.22 -0.22
N PHE A 391 -16.45 17.99 -0.23
CA PHE A 391 -15.60 16.81 -0.01
C PHE A 391 -14.55 16.65 -1.12
N THR A 392 -14.92 16.96 -2.37
CA THR A 392 -13.98 16.96 -3.50
C THR A 392 -12.93 18.05 -3.35
N GLN A 393 -13.32 19.27 -2.97
CA GLN A 393 -12.38 20.36 -2.73
C GLN A 393 -11.40 20.03 -1.60
N ASP A 394 -11.91 19.54 -0.46
CA ASP A 394 -11.11 19.19 0.72
C ASP A 394 -10.17 18.00 0.46
N TYR A 395 -10.55 17.09 -0.44
CA TYR A 395 -9.72 15.97 -0.87
C TYR A 395 -8.46 16.43 -1.63
N PHE A 396 -8.59 17.41 -2.52
CA PHE A 396 -7.46 17.93 -3.31
C PHE A 396 -6.67 19.03 -2.60
N ASP A 397 -7.17 19.57 -1.50
CA ASP A 397 -6.46 20.58 -0.71
C ASP A 397 -5.23 19.93 -0.02
N PRO A 398 -3.99 20.36 -0.34
CA PRO A 398 -2.78 19.75 0.20
C PRO A 398 -2.65 19.88 1.73
N GLU A 399 -3.30 20.88 2.33
CA GLU A 399 -3.28 21.08 3.78
C GLU A 399 -4.34 20.25 4.51
N LYS A 400 -5.37 19.80 3.80
CA LYS A 400 -6.47 19.02 4.37
C LYS A 400 -6.33 17.54 4.08
N ARG A 401 -6.27 17.15 2.80
CA ARG A 401 -6.29 15.76 2.33
C ARG A 401 -7.37 14.93 3.01
N TYR A 402 -8.58 15.51 3.07
CA TYR A 402 -9.73 14.89 3.72
C TYR A 402 -10.33 13.77 2.84
N ILE A 403 -10.97 12.81 3.49
CA ILE A 403 -11.71 11.72 2.85
C ILE A 403 -13.15 11.82 3.33
N GLY A 404 -13.77 12.97 3.04
CA GLY A 404 -15.11 13.28 3.55
C GLY A 404 -16.18 12.38 2.94
N ASN A 405 -17.06 11.87 3.78
CA ASN A 405 -18.29 11.20 3.40
C ASN A 405 -19.42 11.58 4.36
N SER A 406 -20.66 11.46 3.89
CA SER A 406 -21.84 11.47 4.76
C SER A 406 -22.79 10.35 4.41
N VAL A 407 -23.53 9.86 5.41
CA VAL A 407 -24.56 8.83 5.24
C VAL A 407 -25.83 9.27 5.96
N GLN A 408 -26.98 9.11 5.28
CA GLN A 408 -28.30 9.29 5.87
C GLN A 408 -29.24 8.19 5.40
N VAL A 409 -30.11 7.70 6.28
CA VAL A 409 -31.07 6.64 5.99
C VAL A 409 -32.49 7.21 6.09
N PHE A 410 -33.30 6.95 5.08
CA PHE A 410 -34.72 7.31 4.99
C PHE A 410 -35.58 6.06 5.07
N PHE A 411 -36.70 6.14 5.79
CA PHE A 411 -37.61 5.03 6.01
C PHE A 411 -38.94 5.24 5.27
N LYS A 412 -39.64 4.11 5.00
CA LYS A 412 -40.92 4.06 4.30
C LYS A 412 -42.02 4.85 4.98
N ASP A 413 -41.92 5.09 6.28
CA ASP A 413 -42.88 5.90 7.06
C ASP A 413 -42.63 7.41 6.95
N GLY A 414 -41.68 7.85 6.13
CA GLY A 414 -41.30 9.24 5.93
C GLY A 414 -40.28 9.74 6.97
N SER A 415 -39.95 8.97 7.99
CA SER A 415 -38.88 9.35 8.95
C SER A 415 -37.49 9.15 8.37
N SER A 416 -36.48 9.76 8.97
CA SER A 416 -35.09 9.58 8.60
C SER A 416 -34.17 9.60 9.83
N THR A 417 -32.98 9.08 9.67
CA THR A 417 -31.91 9.29 10.65
C THR A 417 -31.36 10.71 10.56
N GLU A 418 -30.55 11.09 11.54
CA GLU A 418 -29.64 12.22 11.35
C GLU A 418 -28.68 11.92 10.20
N LYS A 419 -28.24 12.96 9.49
CA LYS A 419 -27.17 12.88 8.52
C LYS A 419 -25.84 12.89 9.26
N VAL A 420 -25.15 11.75 9.31
CA VAL A 420 -23.80 11.63 9.88
C VAL A 420 -22.78 12.01 8.81
N SER A 421 -21.85 12.88 9.15
CA SER A 421 -20.79 13.36 8.24
C SER A 421 -19.46 13.34 8.97
N ILE A 422 -18.44 12.73 8.32
CA ILE A 422 -17.08 12.62 8.85
C ILE A 422 -16.11 13.08 7.76
N ASP A 423 -15.26 14.05 8.10
CA ASP A 423 -14.35 14.67 7.13
C ASP A 423 -13.06 13.86 6.93
N PHE A 424 -12.56 13.17 7.96
CA PHE A 424 -11.34 12.37 7.87
C PHE A 424 -11.39 11.15 8.78
N PRO A 425 -10.86 9.99 8.30
CA PRO A 425 -10.92 8.74 9.03
C PRO A 425 -10.00 8.73 10.25
N ILE A 426 -10.23 7.78 11.16
CA ILE A 426 -9.41 7.61 12.39
C ILE A 426 -7.91 7.46 12.10
N GLY A 427 -7.53 6.95 10.94
CA GLY A 427 -6.12 6.79 10.51
C GLY A 427 -5.48 8.05 9.92
N HIS A 428 -6.22 9.15 9.82
CA HIS A 428 -5.70 10.41 9.32
C HIS A 428 -4.76 11.08 10.35
N ARG A 429 -3.74 11.84 9.87
CA ARG A 429 -2.76 12.55 10.72
C ARG A 429 -3.42 13.35 11.85
N ARG A 430 -4.55 14.02 11.59
CA ARG A 430 -5.28 14.83 12.58
C ARG A 430 -5.95 14.03 13.70
N ARG A 431 -6.14 12.70 13.51
CA ARG A 431 -6.75 11.80 14.51
C ARG A 431 -5.76 10.76 15.05
N ARG A 432 -4.47 10.93 14.88
CA ARG A 432 -3.46 9.94 15.33
C ARG A 432 -3.51 9.67 16.82
N ALA A 433 -3.76 10.68 17.64
CA ALA A 433 -3.90 10.49 19.09
C ALA A 433 -5.02 9.50 19.44
N GLU A 434 -6.11 9.49 18.69
CA GLU A 434 -7.21 8.52 18.79
C GLU A 434 -6.87 7.20 18.10
N GLY A 435 -6.27 7.29 16.92
CA GLY A 435 -6.04 6.15 16.02
C GLY A 435 -4.91 5.23 16.44
N ILE A 436 -3.78 5.75 16.94
CA ILE A 436 -2.62 4.92 17.28
C ILE A 436 -2.93 3.85 18.34
N PRO A 437 -3.66 4.14 19.43
CA PRO A 437 -4.07 3.09 20.38
C PRO A 437 -4.89 1.97 19.72
N VAL A 438 -5.73 2.28 18.73
CA VAL A 438 -6.54 1.30 18.00
C VAL A 438 -5.65 0.48 17.05
N LEU A 439 -4.69 1.13 16.39
CA LEU A 439 -3.69 0.45 15.54
C LEU A 439 -2.88 -0.57 16.35
N LEU A 440 -2.42 -0.21 17.55
CA LEU A 440 -1.68 -1.12 18.42
C LEU A 440 -2.53 -2.30 18.88
N LYS A 441 -3.84 -2.10 19.12
CA LYS A 441 -4.78 -3.20 19.39
C LYS A 441 -4.95 -4.10 18.17
N LYS A 442 -5.03 -3.54 16.96
CA LYS A 442 -5.05 -4.31 15.69
C LYS A 442 -3.79 -5.17 15.58
N PHE A 443 -2.62 -4.60 15.84
CA PHE A 443 -1.34 -5.31 15.82
C PHE A 443 -1.33 -6.47 16.84
N GLU A 444 -1.71 -6.22 18.08
CA GLU A 444 -1.77 -7.27 19.10
C GLU A 444 -2.76 -8.39 18.73
N ALA A 445 -3.94 -8.04 18.25
CA ALA A 445 -4.96 -9.02 17.84
C ALA A 445 -4.47 -9.87 16.67
N ALA A 446 -3.80 -9.28 15.68
CA ALA A 446 -3.22 -9.99 14.55
C ALA A 446 -2.16 -11.00 15.01
N MET A 447 -1.25 -10.60 15.89
CA MET A 447 -0.24 -11.50 16.45
C MET A 447 -0.87 -12.67 17.20
N ARG A 448 -1.86 -12.39 18.07
CA ARG A 448 -2.56 -13.42 18.85
C ARG A 448 -3.30 -14.44 18.00
N SER A 449 -3.69 -14.07 16.78
CA SER A 449 -4.37 -14.99 15.86
C SER A 449 -3.45 -16.00 15.18
N GLN A 450 -2.13 -15.73 15.15
CA GLN A 450 -1.16 -16.53 14.38
C GLN A 450 0.03 -17.04 15.21
N LEU A 451 0.37 -16.39 16.32
CA LEU A 451 1.58 -16.67 17.06
C LEU A 451 1.28 -17.19 18.48
N PRO A 452 2.13 -18.06 19.04
CA PRO A 452 2.01 -18.50 20.42
C PRO A 452 2.14 -17.32 21.41
N SER A 453 1.41 -17.38 22.53
CA SER A 453 1.33 -16.29 23.51
C SER A 453 2.67 -15.79 24.05
N HIS A 454 3.67 -16.68 24.19
CA HIS A 454 5.01 -16.26 24.64
C HIS A 454 5.71 -15.38 23.60
N ARG A 455 5.57 -15.68 22.29
CA ARG A 455 6.11 -14.84 21.21
C ARG A 455 5.42 -13.48 21.16
N VAL A 456 4.09 -13.45 21.27
CA VAL A 456 3.33 -12.20 21.33
C VAL A 456 3.87 -11.31 22.45
N LYS A 457 4.09 -11.87 23.65
CA LYS A 457 4.67 -11.13 24.79
C LYS A 457 6.08 -10.59 24.46
N THR A 458 6.92 -11.40 23.83
CA THR A 458 8.26 -10.97 23.41
C THR A 458 8.21 -9.80 22.44
N ILE A 459 7.34 -9.87 21.42
CA ILE A 459 7.17 -8.80 20.43
C ILE A 459 6.67 -7.52 21.09
N LEU A 460 5.63 -7.61 21.93
CA LEU A 460 5.09 -6.44 22.64
C LEU A 460 6.14 -5.77 23.51
N ASN A 461 6.98 -6.54 24.20
CA ASN A 461 8.08 -6.00 24.99
C ASN A 461 9.15 -5.34 24.12
N ALA A 462 9.50 -5.94 22.97
CA ALA A 462 10.48 -5.40 22.04
C ALA A 462 10.00 -4.09 21.39
N THR A 463 8.70 -3.97 21.12
CA THR A 463 8.10 -2.79 20.46
C THR A 463 7.68 -1.68 21.43
N ALA A 464 7.71 -1.92 22.75
CA ALA A 464 7.31 -0.94 23.76
C ALA A 464 8.30 0.23 23.92
N ASP A 465 9.58 0.02 23.59
CA ASP A 465 10.64 1.01 23.71
C ASP A 465 11.19 1.33 22.30
N PRO A 466 10.86 2.51 21.74
CA PRO A 466 11.29 2.90 20.40
C PRO A 466 12.82 2.90 20.21
N VAL A 467 13.59 3.27 21.24
CA VAL A 467 15.06 3.33 21.13
C VAL A 467 15.65 1.93 21.03
N LYS A 468 15.15 1.00 21.83
CA LYS A 468 15.58 -0.40 21.80
C LYS A 468 15.15 -1.08 20.49
N LEU A 469 13.93 -0.81 20.04
CA LEU A 469 13.42 -1.32 18.76
C LEU A 469 14.30 -0.84 17.60
N ASP A 470 14.58 0.45 17.53
CA ASP A 470 15.40 1.04 16.46
C ASP A 470 16.81 0.42 16.37
N ALA A 471 17.41 0.15 17.52
CA ALA A 471 18.76 -0.42 17.61
C ALA A 471 18.81 -1.94 17.35
N MET A 472 17.67 -2.62 17.38
CA MET A 472 17.59 -4.09 17.22
C MET A 472 17.99 -4.52 15.81
N PRO A 473 18.85 -5.55 15.64
CA PRO A 473 19.09 -6.16 14.34
C PRO A 473 17.80 -6.64 13.68
N ILE A 474 17.59 -6.28 12.41
CA ILE A 474 16.31 -6.58 11.74
C ILE A 474 16.04 -8.08 11.65
N HIS A 475 17.06 -8.92 11.48
CA HIS A 475 16.87 -10.36 11.43
C HIS A 475 16.43 -10.94 12.79
N GLU A 476 16.83 -10.35 13.92
CA GLU A 476 16.31 -10.74 15.24
C GLU A 476 14.83 -10.35 15.34
N PHE A 477 14.49 -9.12 14.98
CA PHE A 477 13.11 -8.64 15.02
C PHE A 477 12.18 -9.48 14.15
N LEU A 478 12.54 -9.73 12.89
CA LEU A 478 11.74 -10.58 11.99
C LEU A 478 11.68 -12.03 12.45
N GLY A 479 12.71 -12.51 13.14
CA GLY A 479 12.73 -13.84 13.75
C GLY A 479 11.60 -14.10 14.74
N PHE A 480 11.07 -13.05 15.38
CA PHE A 480 9.91 -13.17 16.28
C PHE A 480 8.62 -13.55 15.52
N PHE A 481 8.52 -13.23 14.25
CA PHE A 481 7.34 -13.42 13.42
C PHE A 481 7.37 -14.71 12.58
N THR A 482 8.46 -15.46 12.58
CA THR A 482 8.61 -16.71 11.81
C THR A 482 8.25 -17.94 12.62
N LEU A 483 7.78 -19.03 11.97
CA LEU A 483 7.40 -20.29 12.62
C LEU A 483 8.62 -21.23 12.79
#